data_1f84e8a7b8ea3d2830333ab9948fa06b
#
_entry.id   1f84e8a7b8ea3d2830333ab9948fa06b
#
_cell.length_a   1.000
_cell.length_b   1.000
_cell.length_c   1.000
_cell.angle_alpha   90.00
_cell.angle_beta   90.00
_cell.angle_gamma   90.00
#
_symmetry.space_group_name_H-M   'P 1'
#
loop_
_entity.id
_entity.type
_entity.pdbx_description
1 polymer ?
#
loop_
_entity_poly.entity_id
_entity_poly.type
_entity_poly.pdbx_seq_one_letter_code
_entity_poly.pdbx_strand_id
1 'polypeptide(L)'
;MKKRTVAAILMTSAIALSACGEGGSSTSYSGNNASSTIEASSELDSAEGASNDQATDIQTDGNKDTTASSSEGEKKQKGKGSKSGKKSEDSSEGTLAYTLSDGEEIEGGTYTAENEDESAIGAADDTVATITGATINKISGDATSADTSSFEGVNAAVRVYGNATVTIEDCEITSDAENATGVFVYDGGTIYISDSTVDVTGGGAGGIQVAGGGTLYAENLTVTSASKAAIRSDRGGGMLVVTGGTYTSTGSSGCPAIYSTAEITVSDAECVSENSRAVIIEGKNSVTLENCTLSGNDQSTKEGSIKANVLLYQSSSGDAEDGTSVFTMNGGTMTSNSGAMFYCTNTSSVINLTDATFELSDTGEFLIVSAGRWGSDGSNGGNCVLNAEEQTIEGTITVDDISSLEMNLEQSDYTGAINSSGQAGTVVVNLSDDSTWTLTADSYISEFEGDLDNVDTNGYHLYVDGVEVK
;
A
#
# COMPACT_ATOMS: atom_id res chain seq x y z
N MET A 1 -43.28 21.97 3.36
CA MET A 1 -42.91 21.26 2.15
C MET A 1 -42.10 22.21 1.27
N LYS A 2 -40.79 22.13 1.34
CA LYS A 2 -39.86 22.85 0.43
C LYS A 2 -39.01 21.75 -0.23
N LYS A 3 -39.25 21.55 -1.50
CA LYS A 3 -38.44 20.65 -2.37
C LYS A 3 -37.04 21.27 -2.50
N ARG A 4 -36.02 20.55 -2.08
CA ARG A 4 -34.60 20.87 -2.41
C ARG A 4 -34.26 20.12 -3.67
N THR A 5 -33.94 20.85 -4.72
CA THR A 5 -33.41 20.35 -5.97
C THR A 5 -31.91 20.12 -5.76
N VAL A 6 -31.46 18.89 -5.88
CA VAL A 6 -30.04 18.56 -5.91
C VAL A 6 -29.55 18.78 -7.33
N ALA A 7 -28.64 19.71 -7.51
CA ALA A 7 -27.96 19.95 -8.79
C ALA A 7 -26.70 19.09 -8.83
N ALA A 8 -26.70 18.09 -9.70
CA ALA A 8 -25.51 17.34 -10.03
C ALA A 8 -24.55 18.24 -10.84
N ILE A 9 -23.38 18.51 -10.28
CA ILE A 9 -22.29 19.19 -10.98
C ILE A 9 -21.44 18.09 -11.65
N LEU A 10 -21.62 17.94 -12.96
CA LEU A 10 -20.67 17.19 -13.80
C LEU A 10 -19.44 18.09 -14.03
N MET A 11 -18.31 17.75 -13.44
CA MET A 11 -17.01 18.28 -13.86
C MET A 11 -16.50 17.41 -15.01
N THR A 12 -16.54 17.91 -16.22
CA THR A 12 -15.84 17.35 -17.38
C THR A 12 -14.44 17.92 -17.44
N SER A 13 -13.45 17.12 -17.04
CA SER A 13 -12.04 17.42 -17.33
C SER A 13 -11.72 16.99 -18.76
N ALA A 14 -11.44 17.97 -19.61
CA ALA A 14 -11.02 17.74 -21.00
C ALA A 14 -9.51 17.44 -21.04
N ILE A 15 -9.15 16.19 -21.30
CA ILE A 15 -7.77 15.82 -21.64
C ILE A 15 -7.57 16.08 -23.13
N ALA A 16 -6.68 17.03 -23.45
CA ALA A 16 -6.25 17.31 -24.81
C ALA A 16 -5.23 16.25 -25.26
N LEU A 17 -5.63 15.32 -26.12
CA LEU A 17 -4.72 14.49 -26.91
C LEU A 17 -4.15 15.32 -28.06
N SER A 18 -2.84 15.55 -28.07
CA SER A 18 -2.12 15.95 -29.28
C SER A 18 -1.49 14.73 -29.94
N ALA A 19 -2.01 14.35 -31.08
CA ALA A 19 -1.46 13.35 -31.97
C ALA A 19 -0.54 14.01 -33.01
N CYS A 20 0.66 13.46 -33.17
CA CYS A 20 1.50 13.49 -34.39
C CYS A 20 2.40 12.27 -34.29
N GLY A 21 2.46 11.29 -35.17
CA GLY A 21 2.43 11.30 -36.62
C GLY A 21 3.66 10.50 -37.07
N GLU A 22 3.46 9.30 -37.56
CA GLU A 22 4.16 8.48 -38.53
C GLU A 22 5.73 8.42 -38.60
N GLY A 23 6.24 7.19 -38.69
CA GLY A 23 7.51 6.90 -39.31
C GLY A 23 8.08 5.52 -38.96
N GLY A 24 7.76 4.50 -39.76
CA GLY A 24 8.19 3.13 -39.58
C GLY A 24 9.66 2.88 -39.80
N SER A 25 10.16 1.80 -39.29
CA SER A 25 11.00 0.82 -40.02
C SER A 25 11.25 -0.42 -39.15
N SER A 26 10.91 -1.55 -39.72
CA SER A 26 11.20 -2.90 -39.27
C SER A 26 12.70 -3.24 -39.36
N THR A 27 13.28 -3.79 -38.29
CA THR A 27 14.39 -4.75 -38.46
C THR A 27 14.29 -5.83 -37.38
N SER A 28 14.09 -7.02 -37.90
CA SER A 28 14.17 -8.29 -37.19
C SER A 28 15.63 -8.60 -36.77
N TYR A 29 15.85 -9.00 -35.53
CA TYR A 29 17.02 -9.79 -35.16
C TYR A 29 16.60 -10.98 -34.29
N SER A 30 16.90 -12.14 -34.87
CA SER A 30 16.84 -13.45 -34.26
C SER A 30 18.13 -13.70 -33.46
N GLY A 31 18.03 -14.36 -32.30
CA GLY A 31 19.25 -14.88 -31.71
C GLY A 31 19.15 -15.35 -30.26
N ASN A 32 18.81 -16.61 -30.12
CA ASN A 32 19.34 -17.60 -29.18
C ASN A 32 19.12 -17.53 -27.67
N ASN A 33 18.38 -18.55 -27.26
CA ASN A 33 18.29 -19.21 -25.96
C ASN A 33 19.61 -19.41 -25.22
N ALA A 34 19.64 -19.06 -23.96
CA ALA A 34 20.36 -19.78 -22.93
C ALA A 34 19.44 -19.98 -21.73
N SER A 35 18.96 -21.20 -21.56
CA SER A 35 18.19 -21.69 -20.44
C SER A 35 19.13 -21.90 -19.26
N SER A 36 18.90 -21.20 -18.15
CA SER A 36 19.38 -21.62 -16.84
C SER A 36 18.15 -21.78 -15.92
N THR A 37 17.80 -23.04 -15.69
CA THR A 37 16.83 -23.46 -14.70
C THR A 37 17.39 -23.19 -13.30
N ILE A 38 16.77 -22.26 -12.59
CA ILE A 38 16.89 -22.16 -11.13
C ILE A 38 15.58 -22.71 -10.59
N GLU A 39 15.67 -23.78 -9.80
CA GLU A 39 14.54 -24.31 -9.05
C GLU A 39 14.14 -23.28 -8.00
N ALA A 40 12.95 -22.72 -8.16
CA ALA A 40 12.33 -21.87 -7.17
C ALA A 40 11.75 -22.74 -6.06
N SER A 41 12.33 -22.68 -4.87
CA SER A 41 11.63 -23.06 -3.64
C SER A 41 10.59 -21.98 -3.33
N SER A 42 9.32 -22.33 -3.48
CA SER A 42 8.20 -21.47 -3.11
C SER A 42 8.11 -21.39 -1.59
N GLU A 43 8.69 -20.36 -1.00
CA GLU A 43 8.23 -19.83 0.29
C GLU A 43 7.36 -18.61 -0.04
N LEU A 44 6.06 -18.75 0.19
CA LEU A 44 5.07 -17.69 0.14
C LEU A 44 5.39 -16.68 1.25
N ASP A 45 6.06 -15.59 0.88
CA ASP A 45 6.16 -14.42 1.74
C ASP A 45 5.00 -13.48 1.39
N SER A 46 3.81 -13.81 1.92
CA SER A 46 2.66 -12.92 1.86
C SER A 46 3.03 -11.62 2.58
N ALA A 47 2.76 -10.50 1.92
CA ALA A 47 2.79 -9.18 2.53
C ALA A 47 2.21 -9.25 3.94
N GLU A 48 2.85 -8.57 4.91
CA GLU A 48 2.55 -8.61 6.34
C GLU A 48 1.04 -8.56 6.66
N GLY A 49 0.37 -9.68 6.47
CA GLY A 49 -0.94 -9.95 7.01
C GLY A 49 -0.75 -10.76 8.27
N ALA A 50 -1.21 -10.23 9.41
CA ALA A 50 -1.04 -10.80 10.72
C ALA A 50 -1.34 -12.31 10.75
N SER A 51 -0.28 -13.14 10.89
CA SER A 51 -0.44 -14.47 11.44
C SER A 51 -0.39 -14.34 12.96
N ASN A 52 -1.48 -14.72 13.60
CA ASN A 52 -1.62 -14.81 15.04
C ASN A 52 -0.74 -15.97 15.54
N ASP A 53 0.49 -15.69 15.97
CA ASP A 53 1.28 -16.62 16.78
C ASP A 53 0.98 -16.34 18.27
N GLN A 54 -0.05 -17.00 18.77
CA GLN A 54 -0.16 -17.26 20.20
C GLN A 54 0.71 -18.46 20.53
N ALA A 55 1.92 -18.20 21.01
CA ALA A 55 2.77 -19.21 21.65
C ALA A 55 2.16 -19.64 22.99
N THR A 56 1.60 -20.83 23.05
CA THR A 56 1.39 -21.52 24.32
C THR A 56 2.65 -22.31 24.68
N ASP A 57 3.32 -21.82 25.70
CA ASP A 57 4.42 -22.51 26.42
C ASP A 57 3.91 -23.80 27.01
N ILE A 58 4.42 -24.95 26.58
CA ILE A 58 4.40 -26.19 27.37
C ILE A 58 5.82 -26.76 27.44
N GLN A 59 6.45 -26.58 28.59
CA GLN A 59 7.63 -27.35 28.99
C GLN A 59 7.30 -28.81 29.12
N THR A 60 8.11 -29.69 28.53
CA THR A 60 8.42 -30.99 29.11
C THR A 60 9.85 -31.42 28.80
N ASP A 61 10.53 -31.74 29.88
CA ASP A 61 11.86 -32.33 30.01
C ASP A 61 12.00 -33.72 29.36
N GLY A 62 13.25 -34.04 28.92
CA GLY A 62 13.74 -35.37 29.16
C GLY A 62 14.31 -36.19 28.01
N ASN A 63 15.61 -36.10 27.82
CA ASN A 63 16.58 -37.22 27.80
C ASN A 63 16.83 -38.10 26.56
N LYS A 64 18.05 -37.99 26.01
CA LYS A 64 19.05 -39.02 25.59
C LYS A 64 18.62 -40.28 24.81
N ASP A 65 19.17 -40.60 23.69
CA ASP A 65 20.47 -41.26 23.44
C ASP A 65 20.56 -41.85 22.00
N THR A 66 21.70 -41.63 21.39
CA THR A 66 22.49 -42.46 20.47
C THR A 66 21.84 -43.53 19.56
N THR A 67 22.11 -43.54 18.25
CA THR A 67 23.13 -44.33 17.55
C THR A 67 22.95 -44.29 16.03
N ALA A 68 24.10 -44.28 15.37
CA ALA A 68 24.29 -44.34 13.92
C ALA A 68 23.96 -45.72 13.30
N SER A 69 23.51 -45.77 12.06
CA SER A 69 23.93 -46.81 11.13
C SER A 69 23.62 -46.46 9.68
N SER A 70 24.64 -46.58 8.86
CA SER A 70 24.73 -46.53 7.41
C SER A 70 24.02 -47.68 6.70
N SER A 71 23.46 -47.46 5.50
CA SER A 71 23.67 -48.37 4.38
C SER A 71 23.18 -47.78 3.06
N GLU A 72 24.04 -47.98 2.07
CA GLU A 72 23.92 -47.66 0.63
C GLU A 72 22.81 -48.49 -0.05
N GLY A 73 22.37 -47.99 -1.20
CA GLY A 73 21.95 -48.89 -2.26
C GLY A 73 20.83 -48.44 -3.20
N GLU A 74 21.26 -48.07 -4.36
CA GLU A 74 20.72 -48.35 -5.70
C GLU A 74 19.71 -47.43 -6.40
N LYS A 75 20.22 -46.97 -7.52
CA LYS A 75 19.56 -46.30 -8.66
C LYS A 75 18.47 -47.17 -9.31
N LYS A 76 17.31 -46.58 -9.63
CA LYS A 76 16.55 -46.92 -10.84
C LYS A 76 15.90 -45.71 -11.48
N GLN A 77 16.28 -45.46 -12.69
CA GLN A 77 15.77 -44.51 -13.66
C GLN A 77 14.49 -45.05 -14.32
N LYS A 78 13.45 -44.22 -14.45
CA LYS A 78 12.37 -44.21 -15.46
C LYS A 78 11.39 -43.13 -15.05
N GLY A 79 10.93 -42.17 -15.84
CA GLY A 79 10.58 -42.06 -17.20
C GLY A 79 9.61 -40.88 -17.26
N LYS A 80 9.76 -40.00 -18.22
CA LYS A 80 8.94 -38.81 -18.54
C LYS A 80 7.44 -39.07 -18.43
N GLY A 81 6.75 -38.17 -17.69
CA GLY A 81 5.32 -37.96 -17.76
C GLY A 81 5.05 -36.51 -17.48
N SER A 82 4.82 -35.75 -18.55
CA SER A 82 4.22 -34.42 -18.50
C SER A 82 2.88 -34.51 -17.74
N LYS A 83 2.76 -33.85 -16.60
CA LYS A 83 1.46 -33.59 -16.00
C LYS A 83 1.23 -32.08 -16.02
N SER A 84 0.34 -31.66 -16.90
CA SER A 84 -0.37 -30.40 -16.83
C SER A 84 -0.82 -30.14 -15.39
N GLY A 85 -0.53 -28.94 -14.86
CA GLY A 85 -0.97 -28.52 -13.54
C GLY A 85 -2.51 -28.65 -13.46
N LYS A 86 -2.97 -29.51 -12.59
CA LYS A 86 -4.36 -29.48 -12.11
C LYS A 86 -4.49 -28.16 -11.32
N LYS A 87 -5.38 -27.26 -11.80
CA LYS A 87 -6.02 -26.29 -10.92
C LYS A 87 -6.51 -27.08 -9.71
N SER A 88 -6.20 -26.63 -8.50
CA SER A 88 -6.89 -27.11 -7.29
C SER A 88 -8.35 -26.71 -7.42
N GLU A 89 -9.21 -27.67 -7.75
CA GLU A 89 -10.66 -27.55 -7.63
C GLU A 89 -10.97 -27.60 -6.13
N ASP A 90 -10.88 -26.46 -5.44
CA ASP A 90 -11.53 -26.23 -4.14
C ASP A 90 -11.35 -24.75 -3.71
N SER A 91 -11.58 -23.80 -4.62
CA SER A 91 -11.85 -22.42 -4.21
C SER A 91 -13.37 -22.26 -4.20
N SER A 92 -13.94 -22.08 -3.03
CA SER A 92 -15.33 -21.65 -2.88
C SER A 92 -15.49 -20.31 -3.62
N GLU A 93 -16.44 -20.26 -4.56
CA GLU A 93 -16.81 -18.97 -5.21
C GLU A 93 -17.48 -18.03 -4.19
N GLY A 94 -17.75 -18.53 -2.98
CA GLY A 94 -18.50 -17.85 -1.94
C GLY A 94 -19.98 -17.70 -2.27
N THR A 95 -20.77 -17.37 -1.27
CA THR A 95 -22.21 -17.15 -1.39
C THR A 95 -22.61 -15.79 -0.85
N LEU A 96 -23.81 -15.34 -1.16
CA LEU A 96 -24.45 -14.16 -0.61
C LEU A 96 -25.66 -14.57 0.21
N ALA A 97 -25.73 -14.20 1.48
CA ALA A 97 -26.92 -14.42 2.30
C ALA A 97 -28.12 -13.64 1.74
N TYR A 98 -27.86 -12.45 1.20
CA TYR A 98 -28.82 -11.67 0.45
C TYR A 98 -28.21 -11.20 -0.88
N THR A 99 -28.82 -11.58 -1.99
CA THR A 99 -28.42 -11.16 -3.33
C THR A 99 -29.34 -10.04 -3.81
N LEU A 100 -28.76 -8.88 -4.10
CA LEU A 100 -29.47 -7.75 -4.68
C LEU A 100 -29.91 -8.06 -6.10
N SER A 101 -31.13 -7.65 -6.44
CA SER A 101 -31.69 -7.75 -7.80
C SER A 101 -31.51 -6.44 -8.55
N ASP A 102 -31.50 -6.49 -9.88
CA ASP A 102 -31.41 -5.29 -10.69
C ASP A 102 -32.60 -4.35 -10.48
N GLY A 103 -32.29 -3.06 -10.23
CA GLY A 103 -33.26 -2.02 -9.88
C GLY A 103 -33.79 -2.09 -8.45
N GLU A 104 -33.20 -2.91 -7.58
CA GLU A 104 -33.65 -3.02 -6.19
C GLU A 104 -33.23 -1.78 -5.35
N GLU A 105 -34.17 -1.25 -4.60
CA GLU A 105 -33.97 -0.20 -3.62
C GLU A 105 -34.32 -0.71 -2.23
N ILE A 106 -33.32 -0.79 -1.34
CA ILE A 106 -33.48 -1.19 0.06
C ILE A 106 -33.54 0.06 0.94
N GLU A 107 -34.58 0.15 1.78
CA GLU A 107 -34.70 1.15 2.83
C GLU A 107 -34.73 0.47 4.21
N GLY A 108 -33.64 0.57 4.97
CA GLY A 108 -33.48 -0.06 6.28
C GLY A 108 -33.34 -1.58 6.23
N GLY A 109 -33.57 -2.21 7.36
CA GLY A 109 -33.48 -3.67 7.50
C GLY A 109 -32.12 -4.13 8.06
N THR A 110 -32.07 -5.43 8.36
CA THR A 110 -30.86 -6.08 8.88
C THR A 110 -30.50 -7.28 8.01
N TYR A 111 -29.29 -7.31 7.52
CA TYR A 111 -28.73 -8.35 6.64
C TYR A 111 -27.55 -8.98 7.36
N THR A 112 -27.62 -10.30 7.61
CA THR A 112 -26.62 -10.99 8.44
C THR A 112 -26.16 -12.27 7.76
N ALA A 113 -24.85 -12.51 7.77
CA ALA A 113 -24.24 -13.78 7.39
C ALA A 113 -23.54 -14.44 8.57
N GLU A 114 -23.68 -15.76 8.68
CA GLU A 114 -23.12 -16.57 9.77
C GLU A 114 -22.31 -17.77 9.26
N ASN A 115 -22.38 -18.09 7.96
CA ASN A 115 -21.76 -19.28 7.40
C ASN A 115 -20.36 -18.96 6.83
N GLU A 116 -19.53 -20.01 6.72
CA GLU A 116 -18.24 -19.95 6.03
C GLU A 116 -18.43 -19.52 4.56
N ASP A 117 -17.51 -18.67 4.05
CA ASP A 117 -17.52 -18.18 2.67
C ASP A 117 -18.82 -17.48 2.22
N GLU A 118 -19.61 -16.98 3.16
CA GLU A 118 -20.87 -16.29 2.90
C GLU A 118 -20.75 -14.79 3.22
N SER A 119 -21.02 -13.93 2.25
CA SER A 119 -21.13 -12.47 2.44
C SER A 119 -22.56 -12.09 2.84
N ALA A 120 -22.74 -11.04 3.69
CA ALA A 120 -24.06 -10.71 4.21
C ALA A 120 -25.00 -10.16 3.14
N ILE A 121 -24.50 -9.28 2.26
CA ILE A 121 -25.24 -8.72 1.13
C ILE A 121 -24.29 -8.46 -0.04
N GLY A 122 -24.80 -8.56 -1.26
CA GLY A 122 -23.99 -8.24 -2.43
C GLY A 122 -24.75 -8.26 -3.73
N ALA A 123 -24.02 -7.90 -4.79
CA ALA A 123 -24.50 -7.83 -6.17
C ALA A 123 -23.46 -8.39 -7.14
N ALA A 124 -23.94 -8.97 -8.24
CA ALA A 124 -23.13 -9.48 -9.35
C ALA A 124 -23.79 -9.19 -10.69
N ASP A 125 -23.09 -9.47 -11.80
CA ASP A 125 -23.65 -9.58 -13.14
C ASP A 125 -24.45 -8.35 -13.61
N ASP A 126 -23.81 -7.19 -13.76
CA ASP A 126 -24.42 -5.94 -14.25
C ASP A 126 -25.60 -5.40 -13.39
N THR A 127 -25.82 -5.93 -12.19
CA THR A 127 -26.88 -5.50 -11.27
C THR A 127 -26.66 -4.06 -10.84
N VAL A 128 -27.71 -3.23 -10.85
CA VAL A 128 -27.73 -1.88 -10.28
C VAL A 128 -28.69 -1.83 -9.10
N ALA A 129 -28.21 -1.47 -7.90
CA ALA A 129 -29.05 -1.46 -6.70
C ALA A 129 -28.64 -0.33 -5.74
N THR A 130 -29.55 -0.01 -4.81
CA THR A 130 -29.34 1.00 -3.76
C THR A 130 -29.70 0.44 -2.39
N ILE A 131 -28.88 0.74 -1.39
CA ILE A 131 -29.11 0.36 0.02
C ILE A 131 -29.02 1.65 0.86
N THR A 132 -30.07 1.96 1.60
CA THR A 132 -30.11 3.14 2.48
C THR A 132 -30.55 2.74 3.89
N GLY A 133 -29.85 3.20 4.92
CA GLY A 133 -30.24 3.03 6.32
C GLY A 133 -30.24 1.61 6.85
N ALA A 134 -29.51 0.70 6.22
CA ALA A 134 -29.45 -0.71 6.59
C ALA A 134 -28.36 -1.02 7.62
N THR A 135 -28.57 -2.09 8.40
CA THR A 135 -27.57 -2.73 9.25
C THR A 135 -27.08 -4.01 8.56
N ILE A 136 -25.80 -4.09 8.26
CA ILE A 136 -25.21 -5.22 7.51
C ILE A 136 -24.11 -5.84 8.37
N ASN A 137 -24.26 -7.15 8.69
CA ASN A 137 -23.39 -7.80 9.65
C ASN A 137 -22.83 -9.12 9.12
N LYS A 138 -21.52 -9.27 9.14
CA LYS A 138 -20.85 -10.57 9.04
C LYS A 138 -20.37 -10.96 10.44
N ILE A 139 -21.17 -11.76 11.15
CA ILE A 139 -20.96 -11.99 12.59
C ILE A 139 -20.17 -13.28 12.91
N SER A 140 -20.09 -14.22 11.96
CA SER A 140 -19.35 -15.48 12.13
C SER A 140 -19.18 -16.21 10.79
N GLY A 141 -18.55 -17.39 10.81
CA GLY A 141 -18.26 -18.17 9.61
C GLY A 141 -17.04 -17.60 8.88
N ASP A 142 -15.87 -18.18 9.17
CA ASP A 142 -14.60 -17.73 8.64
C ASP A 142 -14.46 -18.04 7.15
N ALA A 143 -13.62 -17.30 6.42
CA ALA A 143 -13.31 -17.67 5.05
C ALA A 143 -12.42 -18.93 5.04
N THR A 144 -12.76 -19.89 4.19
CA THR A 144 -11.97 -21.12 4.03
C THR A 144 -10.64 -20.88 3.32
N SER A 145 -10.52 -19.76 2.61
CA SER A 145 -9.32 -19.32 1.91
C SER A 145 -9.05 -17.83 2.14
N ALA A 146 -7.89 -17.52 2.71
CA ALA A 146 -7.43 -16.13 2.87
C ALA A 146 -7.20 -15.47 1.51
N ASP A 147 -6.77 -16.21 0.48
CA ASP A 147 -6.53 -15.69 -0.87
C ASP A 147 -7.85 -15.27 -1.54
N THR A 148 -8.89 -16.12 -1.54
CA THR A 148 -10.19 -15.75 -2.13
C THR A 148 -10.87 -14.62 -1.37
N SER A 149 -10.69 -14.54 -0.05
CA SER A 149 -11.12 -13.39 0.73
C SER A 149 -10.39 -12.11 0.32
N SER A 150 -9.07 -12.15 0.20
CA SER A 150 -8.25 -10.96 -0.10
C SER A 150 -8.39 -10.47 -1.54
N PHE A 151 -8.59 -11.39 -2.51
CA PHE A 151 -8.54 -11.06 -3.94
C PHE A 151 -9.90 -11.04 -4.63
N GLU A 152 -10.91 -11.70 -4.06
CA GLU A 152 -12.25 -11.81 -4.63
C GLU A 152 -13.35 -11.36 -3.65
N GLY A 153 -12.99 -11.00 -2.40
CA GLY A 153 -13.92 -10.54 -1.38
C GLY A 153 -14.87 -11.60 -0.84
N VAL A 154 -14.52 -12.88 -1.01
CA VAL A 154 -15.30 -13.96 -0.40
C VAL A 154 -15.38 -13.75 1.11
N ASN A 155 -16.55 -13.89 1.70
CA ASN A 155 -16.83 -13.68 3.11
C ASN A 155 -16.96 -12.21 3.58
N ALA A 156 -16.83 -11.19 2.70
CA ALA A 156 -17.00 -9.80 3.09
C ALA A 156 -18.42 -9.49 3.60
N ALA A 157 -18.60 -8.48 4.45
CA ALA A 157 -19.96 -8.07 4.84
C ALA A 157 -20.74 -7.54 3.64
N VAL A 158 -20.11 -6.70 2.81
CA VAL A 158 -20.65 -6.27 1.51
C VAL A 158 -19.72 -6.74 0.40
N ARG A 159 -20.25 -7.40 -0.64
CA ARG A 159 -19.47 -7.90 -1.79
C ARG A 159 -20.14 -7.53 -3.11
N VAL A 160 -19.42 -6.78 -3.97
CA VAL A 160 -19.92 -6.36 -5.29
C VAL A 160 -18.91 -6.76 -6.38
N TYR A 161 -19.39 -7.40 -7.47
CA TYR A 161 -18.52 -7.92 -8.54
C TYR A 161 -19.25 -8.07 -9.87
N GLY A 162 -18.53 -8.47 -10.92
CA GLY A 162 -19.14 -8.77 -12.23
C GLY A 162 -19.82 -7.57 -12.88
N ASN A 163 -19.18 -6.38 -12.84
CA ASN A 163 -19.71 -5.08 -13.33
C ASN A 163 -20.94 -4.54 -12.57
N ALA A 164 -21.36 -5.16 -11.46
CA ALA A 164 -22.47 -4.62 -10.67
C ALA A 164 -22.16 -3.23 -10.11
N THR A 165 -23.16 -2.40 -9.94
CA THR A 165 -23.06 -1.06 -9.35
C THR A 165 -24.00 -0.96 -8.15
N VAL A 166 -23.45 -0.68 -6.97
CA VAL A 166 -24.24 -0.54 -5.74
C VAL A 166 -23.98 0.80 -5.10
N THR A 167 -25.05 1.52 -4.77
CA THR A 167 -25.02 2.73 -3.96
C THR A 167 -25.42 2.39 -2.52
N ILE A 168 -24.63 2.83 -1.55
CA ILE A 168 -24.83 2.56 -0.11
C ILE A 168 -24.83 3.90 0.63
N GLU A 169 -25.85 4.19 1.42
CA GLU A 169 -26.01 5.46 2.13
C GLU A 169 -26.57 5.23 3.54
N ASP A 170 -26.04 5.97 4.53
CA ASP A 170 -26.52 5.93 5.93
C ASP A 170 -26.55 4.52 6.55
N CYS A 171 -25.60 3.64 6.20
CA CYS A 171 -25.57 2.25 6.64
C CYS A 171 -24.59 2.01 7.80
N GLU A 172 -24.91 1.00 8.64
CA GLU A 172 -24.03 0.46 9.65
C GLU A 172 -23.53 -0.94 9.20
N ILE A 173 -22.22 -1.08 8.98
CA ILE A 173 -21.62 -2.29 8.44
C ILE A 173 -20.61 -2.83 9.46
N THR A 174 -20.78 -4.09 9.90
CA THR A 174 -19.86 -4.75 10.84
C THR A 174 -19.35 -6.07 10.31
N SER A 175 -18.10 -6.42 10.66
CA SER A 175 -17.50 -7.71 10.33
C SER A 175 -16.62 -8.22 11.46
N ASP A 176 -17.04 -9.34 12.08
CA ASP A 176 -16.35 -9.97 13.21
C ASP A 176 -15.69 -11.31 12.85
N ALA A 177 -15.94 -11.84 11.64
CA ALA A 177 -15.40 -13.13 11.21
C ALA A 177 -13.97 -13.01 10.66
N GLU A 178 -13.22 -14.11 10.75
CA GLU A 178 -11.85 -14.21 10.22
C GLU A 178 -11.83 -14.07 8.69
N ASN A 179 -10.91 -13.27 8.14
CA ASN A 179 -10.82 -12.97 6.72
C ASN A 179 -12.13 -12.45 6.11
N ALA A 180 -12.84 -11.58 6.80
CA ALA A 180 -14.13 -11.02 6.40
C ALA A 180 -14.06 -9.50 6.30
N THR A 181 -13.67 -8.96 5.14
CA THR A 181 -13.59 -7.52 4.86
C THR A 181 -14.95 -6.83 5.03
N GLY A 182 -14.97 -5.58 5.48
CA GLY A 182 -16.19 -4.82 5.65
C GLY A 182 -16.90 -4.58 4.31
N VAL A 183 -16.27 -3.84 3.40
CA VAL A 183 -16.81 -3.55 2.06
C VAL A 183 -15.79 -3.94 1.00
N PHE A 184 -16.19 -4.78 0.06
CA PHE A 184 -15.31 -5.30 -0.99
C PHE A 184 -15.91 -5.18 -2.38
N VAL A 185 -15.10 -4.68 -3.33
CA VAL A 185 -15.49 -4.64 -4.75
C VAL A 185 -14.38 -5.16 -5.65
N TYR A 186 -14.74 -5.96 -6.65
CA TYR A 186 -13.79 -6.52 -7.61
C TYR A 186 -14.44 -6.84 -8.96
N ASP A 187 -13.67 -7.33 -9.93
CA ASP A 187 -14.11 -7.80 -11.25
C ASP A 187 -15.03 -6.80 -11.97
N GLY A 188 -14.56 -5.53 -12.08
CA GLY A 188 -15.29 -4.46 -12.74
C GLY A 188 -16.49 -3.90 -11.97
N GLY A 189 -16.79 -4.43 -10.77
CA GLY A 189 -17.83 -3.89 -9.91
C GLY A 189 -17.56 -2.44 -9.49
N THR A 190 -18.60 -1.70 -9.13
CA THR A 190 -18.52 -0.33 -8.64
C THR A 190 -19.36 -0.15 -7.37
N ILE A 191 -18.77 0.45 -6.33
CA ILE A 191 -19.48 0.86 -5.13
C ILE A 191 -19.39 2.38 -4.98
N TYR A 192 -20.53 3.02 -4.72
CA TYR A 192 -20.63 4.37 -4.15
C TYR A 192 -21.13 4.22 -2.73
N ILE A 193 -20.33 4.63 -1.74
CA ILE A 193 -20.72 4.53 -0.32
C ILE A 193 -20.53 5.87 0.37
N SER A 194 -21.56 6.34 1.09
CA SER A 194 -21.53 7.62 1.80
C SER A 194 -22.16 7.54 3.20
N ASP A 195 -21.74 8.47 4.05
CA ASP A 195 -22.32 8.75 5.37
C ASP A 195 -22.54 7.49 6.22
N SER A 196 -21.67 6.49 6.08
CA SER A 196 -21.81 5.14 6.65
C SER A 196 -20.68 4.81 7.61
N THR A 197 -20.92 3.85 8.49
CA THR A 197 -19.90 3.30 9.39
C THR A 197 -19.50 1.90 8.97
N VAL A 198 -18.19 1.59 9.04
CA VAL A 198 -17.64 0.26 8.77
C VAL A 198 -16.72 -0.12 9.93
N ASP A 199 -17.12 -1.12 10.72
CA ASP A 199 -16.34 -1.60 11.85
C ASP A 199 -15.95 -3.07 11.65
N VAL A 200 -14.64 -3.34 11.54
CA VAL A 200 -14.09 -4.67 11.26
C VAL A 200 -13.17 -5.09 12.39
N THR A 201 -13.61 -6.06 13.17
CA THR A 201 -12.86 -6.63 14.31
C THR A 201 -12.23 -7.98 13.99
N GLY A 202 -12.68 -8.67 12.93
CA GLY A 202 -12.16 -9.97 12.51
C GLY A 202 -10.70 -9.95 12.09
N GLY A 203 -9.98 -11.04 12.32
CA GLY A 203 -8.60 -11.23 11.89
C GLY A 203 -8.49 -11.32 10.36
N GLY A 204 -7.36 -10.90 9.78
CA GLY A 204 -7.13 -11.02 8.34
C GLY A 204 -8.07 -10.21 7.44
N ALA A 205 -8.80 -9.21 8.00
CA ALA A 205 -9.84 -8.45 7.31
C ALA A 205 -9.51 -6.94 7.28
N GLY A 206 -9.90 -6.27 6.21
CA GLY A 206 -9.75 -4.82 6.01
C GLY A 206 -11.07 -4.05 6.11
N GLY A 207 -11.02 -2.73 6.15
CA GLY A 207 -12.20 -1.86 6.20
C GLY A 207 -12.92 -1.81 4.86
N ILE A 208 -12.47 -0.95 3.94
CA ILE A 208 -12.95 -0.84 2.55
C ILE A 208 -11.86 -1.29 1.59
N GLN A 209 -12.20 -2.09 0.60
CA GLN A 209 -11.21 -2.75 -0.25
C GLN A 209 -11.63 -2.88 -1.71
N VAL A 210 -10.67 -2.66 -2.62
CA VAL A 210 -10.79 -2.98 -4.04
C VAL A 210 -9.76 -4.02 -4.45
N ALA A 211 -10.10 -4.87 -5.43
CA ALA A 211 -9.18 -5.79 -6.09
C ALA A 211 -9.67 -6.08 -7.51
N GLY A 212 -8.83 -6.70 -8.33
CA GLY A 212 -9.24 -7.23 -9.65
C GLY A 212 -9.95 -6.22 -10.55
N GLY A 213 -9.54 -4.93 -10.52
CA GLY A 213 -10.14 -3.88 -11.35
C GLY A 213 -11.46 -3.30 -10.82
N GLY A 214 -11.83 -3.56 -9.56
CA GLY A 214 -12.98 -2.93 -8.92
C GLY A 214 -12.82 -1.43 -8.71
N THR A 215 -13.91 -0.70 -8.54
CA THR A 215 -13.93 0.75 -8.29
C THR A 215 -14.76 1.07 -7.05
N LEU A 216 -14.22 1.87 -6.13
CA LEU A 216 -14.91 2.29 -4.92
C LEU A 216 -14.79 3.81 -4.73
N TYR A 217 -15.93 4.47 -4.59
CA TYR A 217 -16.06 5.88 -4.19
C TYR A 217 -16.64 5.93 -2.78
N ALA A 218 -15.88 6.51 -1.85
CA ALA A 218 -16.26 6.65 -0.43
C ALA A 218 -16.36 8.12 -0.05
N GLU A 219 -17.46 8.51 0.59
CA GLU A 219 -17.68 9.88 1.07
C GLU A 219 -18.10 9.87 2.54
N ASN A 220 -17.40 10.64 3.40
CA ASN A 220 -17.74 10.84 4.82
C ASN A 220 -17.91 9.54 5.63
N LEU A 221 -17.07 8.53 5.41
CA LEU A 221 -17.16 7.30 6.19
C LEU A 221 -16.48 7.41 7.56
N THR A 222 -16.91 6.60 8.50
CA THR A 222 -16.15 6.24 9.69
C THR A 222 -15.76 4.77 9.57
N VAL A 223 -14.47 4.50 9.36
CA VAL A 223 -13.97 3.14 9.15
C VAL A 223 -12.98 2.77 10.25
N THR A 224 -13.21 1.62 10.91
CA THR A 224 -12.26 1.03 11.85
C THR A 224 -11.90 -0.38 11.38
N SER A 225 -10.61 -0.73 11.36
CA SER A 225 -10.13 -2.05 11.00
C SER A 225 -9.08 -2.54 12.00
N ALA A 226 -9.30 -3.73 12.57
CA ALA A 226 -8.43 -4.27 13.62
C ALA A 226 -7.27 -5.12 13.11
N SER A 227 -7.21 -5.51 11.84
CA SER A 227 -6.19 -6.47 11.40
C SER A 227 -5.55 -6.24 10.02
N LYS A 228 -6.20 -5.52 9.11
CA LYS A 228 -5.61 -5.03 7.84
C LYS A 228 -5.81 -3.52 7.73
N ALA A 229 -5.49 -2.94 6.58
CA ALA A 229 -5.67 -1.51 6.35
C ALA A 229 -7.15 -1.09 6.39
N ALA A 230 -7.42 0.13 6.87
CA ALA A 230 -8.74 0.72 6.82
C ALA A 230 -9.17 1.04 5.37
N ILE A 231 -8.22 1.53 4.54
CA ILE A 231 -8.34 1.74 3.09
C ILE A 231 -7.35 0.81 2.41
N ARG A 232 -7.84 -0.10 1.56
CA ARG A 232 -7.00 -1.14 0.97
C ARG A 232 -7.28 -1.38 -0.50
N SER A 233 -6.24 -1.64 -1.26
CA SER A 233 -6.33 -2.35 -2.53
C SER A 233 -5.52 -3.64 -2.48
N ASP A 234 -5.88 -4.60 -3.33
CA ASP A 234 -5.18 -5.87 -3.43
C ASP A 234 -4.98 -6.29 -4.89
N ARG A 235 -4.45 -7.49 -5.11
CA ARG A 235 -4.04 -8.04 -6.41
C ARG A 235 -5.02 -7.73 -7.55
N GLY A 236 -4.47 -7.35 -8.71
CA GLY A 236 -5.24 -7.04 -9.92
C GLY A 236 -5.68 -5.59 -10.01
N GLY A 237 -5.25 -4.77 -9.07
CA GLY A 237 -5.48 -3.32 -9.09
C GLY A 237 -6.95 -2.92 -8.93
N GLY A 238 -7.22 -1.68 -9.29
CA GLY A 238 -8.54 -1.05 -9.20
C GLY A 238 -8.40 0.44 -8.94
N MET A 239 -9.48 1.10 -8.56
CA MET A 239 -9.48 2.51 -8.21
C MET A 239 -10.26 2.72 -6.92
N LEU A 240 -9.67 3.47 -5.98
CA LEU A 240 -10.31 3.83 -4.72
C LEU A 240 -10.20 5.33 -4.51
N VAL A 241 -11.35 6.00 -4.44
CA VAL A 241 -11.45 7.45 -4.24
C VAL A 241 -12.20 7.73 -2.96
N VAL A 242 -11.54 8.42 -2.03
CA VAL A 242 -12.07 8.75 -0.71
C VAL A 242 -12.16 10.26 -0.54
N THR A 243 -13.29 10.75 -0.05
CA THR A 243 -13.51 12.16 0.27
C THR A 243 -14.09 12.30 1.68
N GLY A 244 -13.39 13.01 2.54
CA GLY A 244 -13.82 13.20 3.93
C GLY A 244 -13.81 11.91 4.76
N GLY A 245 -14.22 12.03 6.01
CA GLY A 245 -14.35 10.90 6.93
C GLY A 245 -13.09 10.59 7.74
N THR A 246 -13.19 9.50 8.53
CA THR A 246 -12.13 9.05 9.44
C THR A 246 -11.85 7.57 9.21
N TYR A 247 -10.60 7.21 9.02
CA TYR A 247 -10.15 5.86 8.68
C TYR A 247 -9.07 5.42 9.65
N THR A 248 -9.39 4.49 10.54
CA THR A 248 -8.50 4.03 11.61
C THR A 248 -8.14 2.56 11.45
N SER A 249 -6.84 2.27 11.44
CA SER A 249 -6.33 0.92 11.64
C SER A 249 -5.79 0.79 13.06
N THR A 250 -6.36 -0.13 13.83
CA THR A 250 -5.94 -0.44 15.21
C THR A 250 -5.05 -1.69 15.28
N GLY A 251 -4.85 -2.36 14.14
CA GLY A 251 -4.06 -3.58 14.02
C GLY A 251 -2.58 -3.38 14.36
N SER A 252 -1.86 -4.50 14.48
CA SER A 252 -0.41 -4.49 14.75
C SER A 252 0.40 -4.12 13.51
N SER A 253 1.72 -4.23 13.58
CA SER A 253 2.60 -3.94 12.43
C SER A 253 2.16 -4.68 11.17
N GLY A 254 2.18 -3.99 10.03
CA GLY A 254 1.65 -4.51 8.76
C GLY A 254 0.19 -4.13 8.47
N CYS A 255 -0.49 -3.44 9.39
CA CYS A 255 -1.86 -2.96 9.24
C CYS A 255 -1.88 -1.43 9.12
N PRO A 256 -1.48 -0.84 7.98
CA PRO A 256 -1.45 0.61 7.80
C PRO A 256 -2.86 1.20 7.75
N ALA A 257 -2.97 2.53 7.82
CA ALA A 257 -4.23 3.18 7.50
C ALA A 257 -4.58 3.00 6.01
N ILE A 258 -3.58 3.15 5.12
CA ILE A 258 -3.73 3.01 3.66
C ILE A 258 -2.71 2.00 3.13
N TYR A 259 -3.17 0.97 2.40
CA TYR A 259 -2.32 0.02 1.69
C TYR A 259 -2.69 -0.02 0.20
N SER A 260 -1.72 0.29 -0.66
CA SER A 260 -1.95 0.41 -2.09
C SER A 260 -1.18 -0.60 -2.92
N THR A 261 -1.92 -1.39 -3.70
CA THR A 261 -1.51 -2.13 -4.89
C THR A 261 -2.36 -1.71 -6.10
N ALA A 262 -2.85 -0.46 -6.11
CA ALA A 262 -3.71 0.13 -7.13
C ALA A 262 -3.50 1.65 -7.21
N GLU A 263 -4.51 2.37 -7.67
CA GLU A 263 -4.62 3.83 -7.62
C GLU A 263 -5.56 4.22 -6.46
N ILE A 264 -5.01 4.88 -5.43
CA ILE A 264 -5.78 5.37 -4.28
C ILE A 264 -5.64 6.89 -4.20
N THR A 265 -6.78 7.60 -4.18
CA THR A 265 -6.84 9.03 -3.92
C THR A 265 -7.69 9.29 -2.67
N VAL A 266 -7.15 10.07 -1.75
CA VAL A 266 -7.84 10.46 -0.50
C VAL A 266 -7.80 11.98 -0.38
N SER A 267 -8.95 12.60 -0.11
CA SER A 267 -9.08 14.05 0.07
C SER A 267 -9.87 14.40 1.32
N ASP A 268 -9.44 15.46 2.00
CA ASP A 268 -10.13 16.06 3.16
C ASP A 268 -10.45 15.05 4.30
N ALA A 269 -9.63 14.02 4.48
CA ALA A 269 -9.88 12.91 5.40
C ALA A 269 -8.84 12.82 6.53
N GLU A 270 -9.22 12.14 7.61
CA GLU A 270 -8.32 11.76 8.69
C GLU A 270 -8.01 10.26 8.63
N CYS A 271 -6.72 9.90 8.54
CA CYS A 271 -6.26 8.53 8.45
C CYS A 271 -5.26 8.22 9.57
N VAL A 272 -5.57 7.25 10.41
CA VAL A 272 -4.77 6.91 11.60
C VAL A 272 -4.38 5.44 11.57
N SER A 273 -3.10 5.16 11.79
CA SER A 273 -2.62 3.83 12.11
C SER A 273 -2.01 3.82 13.52
N GLU A 274 -2.67 3.15 14.46
CA GLU A 274 -2.26 3.18 15.87
C GLU A 274 -0.96 2.42 16.14
N ASN A 275 -0.69 1.35 15.37
CA ASN A 275 0.42 0.44 15.66
C ASN A 275 1.23 0.06 14.40
N SER A 276 1.01 0.74 13.27
CA SER A 276 1.70 0.50 12.01
C SER A 276 1.98 1.81 11.28
N ARG A 277 2.39 1.70 10.03
CA ARG A 277 2.63 2.83 9.12
C ARG A 277 1.33 3.53 8.75
N ALA A 278 1.36 4.81 8.45
CA ALA A 278 0.19 5.48 7.88
C ALA A 278 -0.08 4.96 6.46
N VAL A 279 0.96 4.85 5.62
CA VAL A 279 0.81 4.46 4.21
C VAL A 279 1.84 3.39 3.81
N ILE A 280 1.39 2.41 3.05
CA ILE A 280 2.25 1.44 2.35
C ILE A 280 1.87 1.43 0.87
N ILE A 281 2.86 1.57 -0.02
CA ILE A 281 2.70 1.46 -1.48
C ILE A 281 3.61 0.36 -2.00
N GLU A 282 3.04 -0.65 -2.63
CA GLU A 282 3.77 -1.78 -3.19
C GLU A 282 3.77 -1.74 -4.72
N GLY A 283 4.97 -1.81 -5.31
CA GLY A 283 5.14 -1.91 -6.76
C GLY A 283 4.70 -0.67 -7.53
N LYS A 284 4.25 -0.87 -8.77
CA LYS A 284 3.80 0.17 -9.70
C LYS A 284 2.40 0.69 -9.34
N ASN A 285 2.29 1.33 -8.19
CA ASN A 285 1.02 1.81 -7.66
C ASN A 285 1.15 3.18 -7.03
N SER A 286 0.04 3.80 -6.65
CA SER A 286 0.04 5.17 -6.17
C SER A 286 -0.89 5.43 -4.99
N VAL A 287 -0.51 6.43 -4.19
CA VAL A 287 -1.38 7.10 -3.22
C VAL A 287 -1.25 8.60 -3.43
N THR A 288 -2.38 9.28 -3.62
CA THR A 288 -2.49 10.74 -3.69
C THR A 288 -3.33 11.23 -2.53
N LEU A 289 -2.80 12.19 -1.79
CA LEU A 289 -3.43 12.81 -0.61
C LEU A 289 -3.63 14.30 -0.86
N GLU A 290 -4.86 14.79 -0.65
CA GLU A 290 -5.24 16.19 -0.81
C GLU A 290 -5.81 16.72 0.52
N ASN A 291 -5.15 17.65 1.17
CA ASN A 291 -5.58 18.26 2.45
C ASN A 291 -5.88 17.25 3.57
N CYS A 292 -5.18 16.13 3.62
CA CYS A 292 -5.43 15.07 4.59
C CYS A 292 -4.64 15.26 5.88
N THR A 293 -5.17 14.69 6.98
CA THR A 293 -4.42 14.52 8.23
C THR A 293 -4.11 13.04 8.42
N LEU A 294 -2.82 12.70 8.48
CA LEU A 294 -2.39 11.31 8.64
C LEU A 294 -1.47 11.14 9.84
N SER A 295 -1.60 10.02 10.53
CA SER A 295 -0.63 9.62 11.54
C SER A 295 -0.37 8.11 11.54
N GLY A 296 0.88 7.73 11.77
CA GLY A 296 1.29 6.34 11.93
C GLY A 296 2.25 6.15 13.10
N ASN A 297 2.28 4.93 13.61
CA ASN A 297 3.11 4.52 14.75
C ASN A 297 3.69 3.12 14.51
N ASP A 298 4.63 3.01 13.58
CA ASP A 298 5.21 1.72 13.18
C ASP A 298 5.88 0.99 14.34
N GLN A 299 5.29 -0.12 14.78
CA GLN A 299 5.78 -0.99 15.83
C GLN A 299 6.48 -2.25 15.30
N SER A 300 6.89 -2.25 14.02
CA SER A 300 7.60 -3.36 13.39
C SER A 300 8.81 -3.80 14.19
N THR A 301 8.92 -5.13 14.42
CA THR A 301 10.01 -5.76 15.16
C THR A 301 10.74 -6.84 14.34
N LYS A 302 10.31 -7.11 13.11
CA LYS A 302 10.95 -8.10 12.24
C LYS A 302 12.38 -7.68 11.91
N GLU A 303 13.30 -8.65 11.93
CA GLU A 303 14.69 -8.41 11.55
C GLU A 303 14.80 -7.81 10.15
N GLY A 304 15.65 -6.80 9.99
CA GLY A 304 15.81 -6.06 8.75
C GLY A 304 14.70 -5.07 8.42
N SER A 305 13.68 -4.91 9.28
CA SER A 305 12.67 -3.86 9.11
C SER A 305 13.18 -2.51 9.60
N ILE A 306 13.00 -1.48 8.79
CA ILE A 306 13.20 -0.07 9.14
C ILE A 306 11.83 0.51 9.44
N LYS A 307 11.69 1.13 10.61
CA LYS A 307 10.45 1.82 11.00
C LYS A 307 10.28 3.10 10.20
N ALA A 308 9.10 3.29 9.64
CA ALA A 308 8.75 4.49 8.89
C ALA A 308 7.24 4.72 8.86
N ASN A 309 6.84 5.96 8.62
CA ASN A 309 5.44 6.33 8.49
C ASN A 309 4.88 5.99 7.10
N VAL A 310 5.67 6.21 6.06
CA VAL A 310 5.35 5.84 4.67
C VAL A 310 6.40 4.87 4.15
N LEU A 311 5.96 3.74 3.60
CA LEU A 311 6.81 2.73 2.97
C LEU A 311 6.49 2.63 1.48
N LEU A 312 7.52 2.79 0.63
CA LEU A 312 7.48 2.52 -0.80
C LEU A 312 8.42 1.34 -1.08
N TYR A 313 7.90 0.24 -1.59
CA TYR A 313 8.67 -0.99 -1.73
C TYR A 313 8.14 -1.93 -2.81
N GLN A 314 8.93 -2.94 -3.15
CA GLN A 314 8.50 -4.10 -3.92
C GLN A 314 8.75 -5.36 -3.10
N SER A 315 7.71 -6.16 -2.90
CA SER A 315 7.84 -7.50 -2.33
C SER A 315 8.12 -8.55 -3.42
N SER A 316 8.29 -9.79 -3.01
CA SER A 316 8.35 -10.95 -3.91
C SER A 316 7.04 -11.74 -3.97
N SER A 317 5.96 -11.23 -3.37
CA SER A 317 4.66 -11.92 -3.33
C SER A 317 4.01 -12.07 -4.71
N GLY A 318 4.27 -11.11 -5.63
CA GLY A 318 3.61 -11.03 -6.94
C GLY A 318 2.21 -10.43 -6.86
N ASP A 319 1.85 -9.76 -5.76
CA ASP A 319 0.56 -9.09 -5.60
C ASP A 319 0.52 -7.75 -6.33
N ALA A 320 1.66 -7.10 -6.53
CA ALA A 320 1.82 -5.88 -7.30
C ALA A 320 2.76 -6.08 -8.49
N GLU A 321 2.47 -5.38 -9.59
CA GLU A 321 3.37 -5.29 -10.74
C GLU A 321 4.66 -4.55 -10.36
N ASP A 322 5.81 -5.03 -10.87
CA ASP A 322 7.07 -4.31 -10.73
C ASP A 322 7.01 -2.95 -11.43
N GLY A 323 7.50 -1.92 -10.76
CA GLY A 323 7.56 -0.58 -11.34
C GLY A 323 7.75 0.51 -10.31
N THR A 324 7.38 1.74 -10.68
CA THR A 324 7.59 2.91 -9.83
C THR A 324 6.42 3.10 -8.87
N SER A 325 6.70 3.09 -7.57
CA SER A 325 5.75 3.49 -6.54
C SER A 325 5.65 5.01 -6.47
N VAL A 326 4.45 5.57 -6.42
CA VAL A 326 4.25 7.03 -6.40
C VAL A 326 3.46 7.45 -5.16
N PHE A 327 4.04 8.34 -4.38
CA PHE A 327 3.35 9.03 -3.28
C PHE A 327 3.24 10.52 -3.62
N THR A 328 2.05 11.08 -3.47
CA THR A 328 1.80 12.51 -3.66
C THR A 328 1.03 13.06 -2.48
N MET A 329 1.47 14.19 -1.92
CA MET A 329 0.74 14.89 -0.87
C MET A 329 0.70 16.39 -1.16
N ASN A 330 -0.52 16.93 -1.27
CA ASN A 330 -0.79 18.34 -1.51
C ASN A 330 -1.57 18.90 -0.31
N GLY A 331 -0.93 19.76 0.48
CA GLY A 331 -1.49 20.28 1.71
C GLY A 331 -1.66 19.23 2.82
N GLY A 332 -2.24 19.64 3.93
CA GLY A 332 -2.53 18.77 5.07
C GLY A 332 -1.34 18.53 6.00
N THR A 333 -1.46 17.55 6.89
CA THR A 333 -0.46 17.24 7.93
C THR A 333 -0.21 15.74 8.01
N MET A 334 1.07 15.35 8.10
CA MET A 334 1.45 13.96 8.35
C MET A 334 2.38 13.85 9.55
N THR A 335 1.99 13.05 10.54
CA THR A 335 2.72 12.84 11.79
C THR A 335 3.33 11.43 11.83
N SER A 336 4.64 11.34 11.99
CA SER A 336 5.32 10.08 12.32
C SER A 336 5.52 9.97 13.83
N ASN A 337 4.86 9.00 14.47
CA ASN A 337 5.05 8.75 15.88
C ASN A 337 6.23 7.80 16.17
N SER A 338 6.81 7.20 15.12
CA SER A 338 7.98 6.31 15.24
C SER A 338 8.72 6.13 13.92
N GLY A 339 10.06 6.11 13.94
CA GLY A 339 10.90 5.92 12.76
C GLY A 339 10.91 7.11 11.80
N ALA A 340 11.39 6.90 10.60
CA ALA A 340 11.49 7.91 9.56
C ALA A 340 10.11 8.34 9.03
N MET A 341 10.02 9.52 8.40
CA MET A 341 8.80 9.89 7.68
C MET A 341 8.60 9.01 6.44
N PHE A 342 9.64 8.84 5.62
CA PHE A 342 9.59 8.03 4.40
C PHE A 342 10.69 6.96 4.39
N TYR A 343 10.36 5.78 3.86
CA TYR A 343 11.31 4.72 3.58
C TYR A 343 11.09 4.12 2.19
N CYS A 344 12.12 4.17 1.34
CA CYS A 344 12.13 3.60 0.00
C CYS A 344 13.12 2.44 -0.08
N THR A 345 12.67 1.26 -0.53
CA THR A 345 13.49 0.05 -0.58
C THR A 345 13.06 -0.90 -1.68
N ASN A 346 14.03 -1.53 -2.34
CA ASN A 346 13.78 -2.56 -3.37
C ASN A 346 12.82 -2.12 -4.49
N THR A 347 12.76 -0.81 -4.79
CA THR A 347 11.87 -0.27 -5.83
C THR A 347 12.41 1.05 -6.37
N SER A 348 11.87 1.47 -7.53
CA SER A 348 11.92 2.87 -7.95
C SER A 348 10.72 3.60 -7.35
N SER A 349 10.93 4.80 -6.81
CA SER A 349 9.86 5.56 -6.16
C SER A 349 9.93 7.04 -6.50
N VAL A 350 8.77 7.68 -6.50
CA VAL A 350 8.60 9.13 -6.63
C VAL A 350 7.78 9.63 -5.44
N ILE A 351 8.29 10.65 -4.78
CA ILE A 351 7.60 11.35 -3.69
C ILE A 351 7.40 12.79 -4.15
N ASN A 352 6.14 13.23 -4.27
CA ASN A 352 5.78 14.60 -4.65
C ASN A 352 5.13 15.29 -3.45
N LEU A 353 5.66 16.44 -3.05
CA LEU A 353 5.21 17.18 -1.87
C LEU A 353 4.96 18.63 -2.24
N THR A 354 3.78 19.14 -1.87
CA THR A 354 3.40 20.55 -2.06
C THR A 354 2.65 21.05 -0.83
N ASP A 355 3.10 22.12 -0.19
CA ASP A 355 2.43 22.83 0.93
C ASP A 355 1.95 21.89 2.07
N ALA A 356 2.64 20.78 2.30
CA ALA A 356 2.34 19.80 3.33
C ALA A 356 3.17 20.03 4.60
N THR A 357 2.59 19.73 5.77
CA THR A 357 3.27 19.83 7.06
C THR A 357 3.68 18.44 7.53
N PHE A 358 4.95 18.26 7.92
CA PHE A 358 5.48 17.01 8.44
C PHE A 358 5.92 17.15 9.89
N GLU A 359 5.36 16.30 10.76
CA GLU A 359 5.77 16.18 12.16
C GLU A 359 6.58 14.89 12.33
N LEU A 360 7.90 15.04 12.55
CA LEU A 360 8.81 13.91 12.66
C LEU A 360 8.78 13.29 14.06
N SER A 361 9.06 12.01 14.13
CA SER A 361 9.33 11.32 15.39
C SER A 361 10.65 11.80 16.03
N ASP A 362 10.94 11.32 17.23
CA ASP A 362 12.18 11.63 17.96
C ASP A 362 13.47 11.23 17.20
N THR A 363 13.36 10.40 16.13
CA THR A 363 14.54 10.07 15.30
C THR A 363 15.01 11.24 14.46
N GLY A 364 14.13 12.17 14.11
CA GLY A 364 14.43 13.31 13.24
C GLY A 364 14.78 12.91 11.80
N GLU A 365 14.43 11.69 11.38
CA GLU A 365 14.70 11.18 10.04
C GLU A 365 13.52 11.49 9.10
N PHE A 366 13.80 12.25 8.03
CA PHE A 366 12.79 12.56 7.01
C PHE A 366 12.71 11.45 5.95
N LEU A 367 13.84 11.02 5.39
CA LEU A 367 13.86 10.02 4.32
C LEU A 367 15.01 9.04 4.51
N ILE A 368 14.69 7.75 4.39
CA ILE A 368 15.66 6.67 4.26
C ILE A 368 15.48 6.02 2.89
N VAL A 369 16.55 5.95 2.10
CA VAL A 369 16.60 5.20 0.84
C VAL A 369 17.67 4.12 0.98
N SER A 370 17.27 2.89 1.22
CA SER A 370 18.24 1.85 1.54
C SER A 370 17.71 0.45 1.26
N ALA A 371 18.64 -0.51 1.20
CA ALA A 371 18.30 -1.91 1.26
C ALA A 371 17.53 -2.25 2.54
N GLY A 372 16.65 -3.21 2.43
CA GLY A 372 15.88 -3.72 3.55
C GLY A 372 15.71 -5.23 3.46
N ARG A 373 14.65 -5.74 4.07
CA ARG A 373 14.37 -7.18 4.11
C ARG A 373 13.82 -7.77 2.81
N TRP A 374 13.38 -6.92 1.87
CA TRP A 374 12.84 -7.36 0.58
C TRP A 374 13.92 -7.36 -0.50
N GLY A 375 13.73 -8.20 -1.51
CA GLY A 375 14.65 -8.33 -2.63
C GLY A 375 15.88 -9.17 -2.31
N SER A 376 16.88 -9.11 -3.18
CA SER A 376 18.14 -9.87 -3.05
C SER A 376 19.26 -8.98 -2.54
N ASP A 377 20.01 -9.43 -1.55
CA ASP A 377 21.14 -8.71 -0.99
C ASP A 377 22.06 -8.12 -2.07
N GLY A 378 22.41 -6.85 -1.90
CA GLY A 378 23.31 -6.11 -2.81
C GLY A 378 22.64 -5.59 -4.08
N SER A 379 21.34 -5.85 -4.30
CA SER A 379 20.54 -5.31 -5.41
C SER A 379 19.15 -4.82 -5.01
N ASN A 380 18.88 -4.76 -3.72
CA ASN A 380 17.60 -4.39 -3.13
C ASN A 380 17.59 -2.98 -2.53
N GLY A 381 18.45 -2.11 -3.01
CA GLY A 381 18.41 -0.68 -2.71
C GLY A 381 17.16 0.00 -3.26
N GLY A 382 16.88 1.21 -2.80
CA GLY A 382 15.85 2.07 -3.35
C GLY A 382 16.40 3.04 -4.39
N ASN A 383 15.58 3.41 -5.38
CA ASN A 383 15.87 4.52 -6.28
C ASN A 383 14.76 5.55 -6.12
N CYS A 384 15.03 6.66 -5.44
CA CYS A 384 14.01 7.63 -5.07
C CYS A 384 14.20 8.95 -5.82
N VAL A 385 13.10 9.52 -6.31
CA VAL A 385 13.01 10.92 -6.72
C VAL A 385 12.11 11.64 -5.71
N LEU A 386 12.63 12.67 -5.06
CA LEU A 386 11.88 13.52 -4.15
C LEU A 386 11.69 14.88 -4.82
N ASN A 387 10.47 15.24 -5.15
CA ASN A 387 10.09 16.54 -5.67
C ASN A 387 9.38 17.33 -4.56
N ALA A 388 9.88 18.52 -4.28
CA ALA A 388 9.28 19.44 -3.33
C ALA A 388 9.03 20.78 -4.02
N GLU A 389 7.78 21.22 -4.05
CA GLU A 389 7.33 22.49 -4.61
C GLU A 389 6.57 23.28 -3.55
N GLU A 390 6.98 24.55 -3.32
CA GLU A 390 6.42 25.40 -2.25
C GLU A 390 6.41 24.69 -0.88
N GLN A 391 7.48 23.93 -0.56
CA GLN A 391 7.53 22.99 0.55
C GLN A 391 8.63 23.31 1.57
N THR A 392 8.31 23.16 2.85
CA THR A 392 9.33 23.14 3.92
C THR A 392 9.59 21.70 4.34
N ILE A 393 10.87 21.29 4.33
CA ILE A 393 11.34 19.98 4.75
C ILE A 393 12.33 20.13 5.90
N GLU A 394 12.09 19.44 7.00
CA GLU A 394 13.03 19.34 8.12
C GLU A 394 13.42 17.87 8.34
N GLY A 395 14.67 17.65 8.79
CA GLY A 395 15.12 16.31 9.19
C GLY A 395 16.27 15.77 8.33
N THR A 396 16.79 14.62 8.74
CA THR A 396 17.93 13.99 8.08
C THR A 396 17.49 13.07 6.93
N ILE A 397 18.37 12.96 5.94
CA ILE A 397 18.19 12.03 4.80
C ILE A 397 19.38 11.07 4.78
N THR A 398 19.08 9.77 4.66
CA THR A 398 20.09 8.72 4.58
C THR A 398 19.88 7.89 3.31
N VAL A 399 20.95 7.73 2.53
CA VAL A 399 20.98 6.91 1.30
C VAL A 399 22.14 5.94 1.41
N ASP A 400 21.90 4.64 1.38
CA ASP A 400 22.96 3.64 1.47
C ASP A 400 23.76 3.48 0.16
N ASP A 401 24.82 2.67 0.18
CA ASP A 401 25.79 2.53 -0.90
C ASP A 401 25.29 1.87 -2.18
N ILE A 402 24.11 1.24 -2.13
CA ILE A 402 23.48 0.59 -3.31
C ILE A 402 22.19 1.29 -3.75
N SER A 403 21.88 2.44 -3.17
CA SER A 403 20.67 3.21 -3.43
C SER A 403 20.97 4.56 -4.09
N SER A 404 19.94 5.22 -4.61
CA SER A 404 20.04 6.55 -5.20
C SER A 404 18.89 7.46 -4.80
N LEU A 405 19.20 8.76 -4.69
CA LEU A 405 18.24 9.84 -4.49
C LEU A 405 18.51 10.96 -5.49
N GLU A 406 17.46 11.41 -6.15
CA GLU A 406 17.39 12.71 -6.82
C GLU A 406 16.40 13.58 -6.04
N MET A 407 16.89 14.71 -5.49
CA MET A 407 16.10 15.63 -4.71
C MET A 407 15.97 16.95 -5.46
N ASN A 408 14.74 17.31 -5.81
CA ASN A 408 14.41 18.52 -6.55
C ASN A 408 13.66 19.47 -5.63
N LEU A 409 14.22 20.66 -5.38
CA LEU A 409 13.64 21.70 -4.54
C LEU A 409 13.29 22.90 -5.41
N GLU A 410 12.00 23.21 -5.51
CA GLU A 410 11.47 24.38 -6.23
C GLU A 410 10.66 25.23 -5.26
N GLN A 411 11.01 26.50 -5.10
CA GLN A 411 10.39 27.41 -4.12
C GLN A 411 10.30 26.79 -2.70
N SER A 412 11.32 26.03 -2.30
CA SER A 412 11.26 25.14 -1.14
C SER A 412 12.46 25.31 -0.22
N ASP A 413 12.25 25.09 1.07
CA ASP A 413 13.27 25.17 2.09
C ASP A 413 13.56 23.79 2.69
N TYR A 414 14.83 23.40 2.68
CA TYR A 414 15.30 22.21 3.37
C TYR A 414 16.19 22.55 4.55
N THR A 415 15.86 22.07 5.74
CA THR A 415 16.70 22.15 6.94
C THR A 415 17.07 20.74 7.40
N GLY A 416 18.29 20.32 7.11
CA GLY A 416 18.71 18.95 7.41
C GLY A 416 20.11 18.62 6.91
N ALA A 417 20.51 17.37 7.14
CA ALA A 417 21.76 16.82 6.65
C ALA A 417 21.51 15.59 5.78
N ILE A 418 22.33 15.40 4.77
CA ILE A 418 22.28 14.22 3.89
C ILE A 418 23.55 13.41 4.12
N ASN A 419 23.39 12.10 4.43
CA ASN A 419 24.50 11.16 4.64
C ASN A 419 25.57 11.68 5.60
N SER A 420 25.17 12.21 6.76
CA SER A 420 26.09 12.90 7.71
C SER A 420 27.24 12.04 8.24
N SER A 421 27.20 10.72 8.07
CA SER A 421 28.27 9.79 8.44
C SER A 421 29.34 9.60 7.35
N GLY A 422 29.16 10.17 6.16
CA GLY A 422 30.10 10.10 5.04
C GLY A 422 29.45 9.75 3.70
N GLN A 423 30.24 9.80 2.63
CA GLN A 423 29.80 9.48 1.28
C GLN A 423 29.26 8.05 1.22
N ALA A 424 28.02 7.91 0.75
CA ALA A 424 27.35 6.66 0.46
C ALA A 424 26.34 6.90 -0.68
N GLY A 425 25.94 5.90 -1.41
CA GLY A 425 24.96 6.00 -2.48
C GLY A 425 25.19 7.11 -3.51
N THR A 426 24.28 7.20 -4.46
CA THR A 426 24.26 8.34 -5.41
C THR A 426 23.21 9.34 -4.96
N VAL A 427 23.62 10.57 -4.66
CA VAL A 427 22.71 11.65 -4.26
C VAL A 427 22.93 12.85 -5.16
N VAL A 428 21.88 13.25 -5.85
CA VAL A 428 21.84 14.49 -6.66
C VAL A 428 20.86 15.45 -5.98
N VAL A 429 21.30 16.70 -5.75
CA VAL A 429 20.45 17.75 -5.20
C VAL A 429 20.36 18.89 -6.22
N ASN A 430 19.13 19.16 -6.66
CA ASN A 430 18.79 20.27 -7.55
C ASN A 430 18.06 21.34 -6.74
N LEU A 431 18.70 22.50 -6.57
CA LEU A 431 18.20 23.62 -5.78
C LEU A 431 17.89 24.80 -6.70
N SER A 432 16.62 25.20 -6.82
CA SER A 432 16.22 26.36 -7.59
C SER A 432 16.72 27.67 -6.95
N ASP A 433 16.71 28.78 -7.72
CA ASP A 433 17.19 30.09 -7.26
C ASP A 433 16.39 30.66 -6.07
N ASP A 434 15.17 30.21 -5.88
CA ASP A 434 14.22 30.62 -4.84
C ASP A 434 14.05 29.56 -3.73
N SER A 435 14.93 28.56 -3.70
CA SER A 435 14.98 27.52 -2.68
C SER A 435 16.22 27.67 -1.80
N THR A 436 16.16 27.17 -0.56
CA THR A 436 17.29 27.20 0.38
C THR A 436 17.57 25.84 1.00
N TRP A 437 18.85 25.61 1.36
CA TRP A 437 19.28 24.46 2.14
C TRP A 437 20.10 24.88 3.34
N THR A 438 19.59 24.67 4.56
CA THR A 438 20.33 24.91 5.83
C THR A 438 20.84 23.58 6.38
N LEU A 439 22.17 23.48 6.54
CA LEU A 439 22.81 22.28 7.06
C LEU A 439 22.60 22.15 8.59
N THR A 440 22.33 20.91 9.04
CA THR A 440 22.28 20.57 10.48
C THR A 440 23.44 19.67 10.92
N ALA A 441 24.19 19.12 9.97
CA ALA A 441 25.45 18.41 10.14
C ALA A 441 26.24 18.46 8.82
N ASP A 442 27.48 17.97 8.82
CA ASP A 442 28.22 17.75 7.57
C ASP A 442 27.38 16.90 6.63
N SER A 443 27.37 17.26 5.35
CA SER A 443 26.54 16.58 4.34
C SER A 443 27.38 16.12 3.16
N TYR A 444 27.10 14.90 2.68
CA TYR A 444 27.84 14.23 1.62
C TYR A 444 26.90 13.82 0.50
N ILE A 445 27.11 14.42 -0.69
CA ILE A 445 26.31 14.15 -1.89
C ILE A 445 27.23 13.91 -3.09
N SER A 446 26.68 13.36 -4.18
CA SER A 446 27.43 13.06 -5.40
C SER A 446 27.46 14.23 -6.37
N GLU A 447 26.36 14.98 -6.49
CA GLU A 447 26.19 16.07 -7.43
C GLU A 447 25.30 17.16 -6.83
N PHE A 448 25.62 18.43 -7.12
CA PHE A 448 24.82 19.58 -6.73
C PHE A 448 24.59 20.47 -7.93
N GLU A 449 23.34 20.77 -8.24
CA GLU A 449 22.94 21.78 -9.23
C GLU A 449 22.21 22.91 -8.51
N GLY A 450 22.71 24.14 -8.63
CA GLY A 450 22.14 25.34 -8.02
C GLY A 450 23.19 26.35 -7.61
N ASP A 451 22.75 27.44 -6.98
CA ASP A 451 23.66 28.46 -6.43
C ASP A 451 24.07 28.07 -5.01
N LEU A 452 25.36 27.88 -4.79
CA LEU A 452 25.91 27.63 -3.44
C LEU A 452 25.59 28.74 -2.45
N ASP A 453 25.32 29.98 -2.88
CA ASP A 453 24.92 31.04 -1.97
C ASP A 453 23.55 30.77 -1.29
N ASN A 454 22.73 29.92 -1.87
CA ASN A 454 21.47 29.44 -1.29
C ASN A 454 21.65 28.28 -0.27
N VAL A 455 22.88 27.81 -0.06
CA VAL A 455 23.21 26.85 0.99
C VAL A 455 23.76 27.57 2.21
N ASP A 456 23.02 27.54 3.33
CA ASP A 456 23.54 28.01 4.64
C ASP A 456 24.23 26.85 5.35
N THR A 457 25.52 26.91 5.49
CA THR A 457 26.29 25.85 6.16
C THR A 457 26.02 25.77 7.66
N ASN A 458 25.57 26.86 8.29
CA ASN A 458 25.31 26.89 9.74
C ASN A 458 26.51 26.39 10.59
N GLY A 459 27.73 26.49 10.03
CA GLY A 459 28.97 26.06 10.66
C GLY A 459 29.40 24.62 10.37
N TYR A 460 28.68 23.89 9.50
CA TYR A 460 29.01 22.57 8.97
C TYR A 460 29.64 22.68 7.58
N HIS A 461 29.86 21.54 6.93
CA HIS A 461 30.50 21.45 5.63
C HIS A 461 29.65 20.69 4.63
N LEU A 462 29.61 21.16 3.37
CA LEU A 462 29.03 20.43 2.24
C LEU A 462 30.15 19.80 1.39
N TYR A 463 30.09 18.50 1.21
CA TYR A 463 30.98 17.71 0.35
C TYR A 463 30.22 17.22 -0.88
N VAL A 464 30.77 17.54 -2.07
CA VAL A 464 30.24 17.03 -3.36
C VAL A 464 31.32 16.17 -3.99
N ASP A 465 31.01 14.90 -4.30
CA ASP A 465 31.96 13.90 -4.81
C ASP A 465 33.27 13.86 -3.98
N GLY A 466 33.12 13.90 -2.64
CA GLY A 466 34.22 13.89 -1.67
C GLY A 466 35.05 15.16 -1.59
N VAL A 467 34.66 16.22 -2.29
CA VAL A 467 35.34 17.54 -2.25
C VAL A 467 34.49 18.52 -1.45
N GLU A 468 35.10 19.16 -0.43
CA GLU A 468 34.44 20.25 0.30
C GLU A 468 34.22 21.43 -0.65
N VAL A 469 32.97 21.84 -0.80
CA VAL A 469 32.57 22.93 -1.71
C VAL A 469 32.05 24.17 -0.95
N LYS A 470 31.60 23.95 0.30
CA LYS A 470 31.10 25.03 1.15
C LYS A 470 31.26 24.73 2.64
#